data_e5ef64bd4e6f9d27342b27d116bc4366
#
_entry.id   e5ef64bd4e6f9d27342b27d116bc4366
#
_cell.length_a   1.000
_cell.length_b   1.000
_cell.length_c   1.000
_cell.angle_alpha   90.00
_cell.angle_beta   90.00
_cell.angle_gamma   90.00
#
_symmetry.space_group_name_H-M   'P 1'
#
loop_
_entity.id
_entity.type
_entity.pdbx_description
1 polymer ?
#
loop_
_entity_poly.entity_id
_entity_poly.type
_entity_poly.pdbx_seq_one_letter_code
_entity_poly.pdbx_strand_id
1 'polypeptide(L)'
;MLKKTALFAVMVFLLQTARSQELQAKLTVLTSKISTNVDKKIFQTLQTALVNFVNNRKWTKDAFQTNEKIQCNFLLNVEQELGNNMYKGSLTVQAARPIFNSSYDSPLINFIDDNVVFRYQEFQPVEFNENRVQGNDPTVANLPAIMAYYINIILGLDYGSFALRGGDIYFQKAWNIVNNAPESRDITGWRSYESQRNRYWLAENLNNNRYALIHDALYSYYRSGMDLFYENEDEARNGILNSLNFLNTLNKENPNSMILQFFLQGKSSELIKVFSRADKDKKTRAADILAKIDITNGNAYKELQ
;
A
#
# COMPACT_ATOMS: atom_id res chain seq x y z
N MET A 1 31.78 -37.39 24.26
CA MET A 1 31.44 -37.00 22.91
C MET A 1 29.93 -36.73 22.72
N LEU A 2 29.04 -37.59 23.18
CA LEU A 2 27.58 -37.43 23.04
C LEU A 2 27.01 -36.07 23.54
N LYS A 3 27.48 -35.53 24.67
CA LYS A 3 27.01 -34.25 25.23
C LYS A 3 27.40 -33.03 24.36
N LYS A 4 28.54 -33.07 23.67
CA LYS A 4 28.97 -32.00 22.79
C LYS A 4 28.24 -32.03 21.43
N THR A 5 27.92 -33.23 20.92
CA THR A 5 27.10 -33.41 19.71
C THR A 5 25.64 -33.04 19.95
N ALA A 6 25.08 -33.35 21.12
CA ALA A 6 23.73 -32.94 21.50
C ALA A 6 23.62 -31.39 21.63
N LEU A 7 24.62 -30.74 22.23
CA LEU A 7 24.64 -29.27 22.35
C LEU A 7 24.77 -28.59 20.99
N PHE A 8 25.56 -29.15 20.07
CA PHE A 8 25.68 -28.62 18.69
C PHE A 8 24.41 -28.81 17.88
N ALA A 9 23.71 -29.96 18.04
CA ALA A 9 22.42 -30.20 17.38
C ALA A 9 21.32 -29.25 17.88
N VAL A 10 21.28 -28.95 19.20
CA VAL A 10 20.35 -27.97 19.77
C VAL A 10 20.66 -26.54 19.26
N MET A 11 21.94 -26.18 19.13
CA MET A 11 22.37 -24.87 18.62
C MET A 11 22.03 -24.69 17.14
N VAL A 12 22.12 -25.75 16.32
CA VAL A 12 21.71 -25.73 14.90
C VAL A 12 20.18 -25.63 14.74
N PHE A 13 19.43 -26.26 15.68
CA PHE A 13 17.96 -26.17 15.67
C PHE A 13 17.43 -24.79 16.08
N LEU A 14 18.16 -24.06 16.93
CA LEU A 14 17.80 -22.67 17.32
C LEU A 14 18.08 -21.63 16.23
N LEU A 15 18.94 -21.94 15.25
CA LEU A 15 19.23 -21.03 14.13
C LEU A 15 18.17 -21.04 13.01
N GLN A 16 17.20 -21.96 13.05
CA GLN A 16 16.19 -22.08 11.99
C GLN A 16 14.93 -21.25 12.20
N THR A 17 14.82 -20.44 13.24
CA THR A 17 13.57 -19.71 13.56
C THR A 17 13.62 -18.20 13.33
N ALA A 18 14.68 -17.66 12.76
CA ALA A 18 14.67 -16.26 12.29
C ALA A 18 13.86 -16.14 10.98
N ARG A 19 12.55 -16.35 11.09
CA ARG A 19 11.63 -16.06 9.98
C ARG A 19 11.49 -14.54 9.90
N SER A 20 12.20 -13.94 9.00
CA SER A 20 12.03 -12.53 8.70
C SER A 20 10.64 -12.31 8.09
N GLN A 21 9.93 -11.31 8.59
CA GLN A 21 8.62 -10.92 8.06
C GLN A 21 8.81 -9.93 6.91
N GLU A 22 7.85 -9.87 6.02
CA GLU A 22 7.90 -9.13 4.76
C GLU A 22 7.85 -7.62 4.96
N LEU A 23 7.13 -7.19 5.99
CA LEU A 23 6.87 -5.77 6.25
C LEU A 23 7.69 -5.28 7.45
N GLN A 24 8.15 -4.05 7.34
CA GLN A 24 8.66 -3.25 8.45
C GLN A 24 7.73 -2.05 8.63
N ALA A 25 6.63 -2.30 9.34
CA ALA A 25 5.59 -1.30 9.49
C ALA A 25 5.75 -0.48 10.76
N LYS A 26 5.70 0.84 10.60
CA LYS A 26 5.43 1.79 11.69
C LYS A 26 3.94 2.11 11.68
N LEU A 27 3.34 2.14 12.86
CA LEU A 27 1.93 2.48 13.00
C LEU A 27 1.77 3.48 14.14
N THR A 28 1.06 4.57 13.86
CA THR A 28 0.75 5.61 14.82
C THR A 28 -0.76 5.84 14.88
N VAL A 29 -1.30 5.97 16.09
CA VAL A 29 -2.71 6.33 16.30
C VAL A 29 -2.76 7.74 16.88
N LEU A 30 -3.37 8.67 16.13
CA LEU A 30 -3.61 10.04 16.57
C LEU A 30 -5.05 10.20 17.07
N THR A 31 -5.19 10.93 18.18
CA THR A 31 -6.48 11.15 18.86
C THR A 31 -6.69 12.60 19.24
N SER A 32 -6.07 13.52 18.50
CA SER A 32 -6.12 14.95 18.83
C SER A 32 -7.52 15.55 18.76
N LYS A 33 -8.40 14.95 17.96
CA LYS A 33 -9.80 15.39 17.79
C LYS A 33 -10.77 14.71 18.75
N ILE A 34 -10.33 13.69 19.51
CA ILE A 34 -11.18 12.96 20.45
C ILE A 34 -11.34 13.76 21.75
N SER A 35 -12.57 13.77 22.29
CA SER A 35 -12.91 14.42 23.55
C SER A 35 -12.03 13.96 24.70
N THR A 36 -11.78 14.85 25.66
CA THR A 36 -11.00 14.57 26.87
C THR A 36 -11.66 13.53 27.79
N ASN A 37 -12.93 13.23 27.60
CA ASN A 37 -13.67 12.25 28.39
C ASN A 37 -13.34 10.79 28.02
N VAL A 38 -12.68 10.56 26.88
CA VAL A 38 -12.26 9.22 26.45
C VAL A 38 -10.89 8.92 27.02
N ASP A 39 -10.72 7.76 27.66
CA ASP A 39 -9.39 7.34 28.14
C ASP A 39 -8.48 7.05 26.96
N LYS A 40 -7.48 7.91 26.77
CA LYS A 40 -6.52 7.80 25.65
C LYS A 40 -5.64 6.54 25.72
N LYS A 41 -5.59 5.84 26.87
CA LYS A 41 -4.85 4.58 27.00
C LYS A 41 -5.39 3.50 26.07
N ILE A 42 -6.70 3.50 25.79
CA ILE A 42 -7.33 2.57 24.85
C ILE A 42 -6.66 2.62 23.46
N PHE A 43 -6.24 3.81 23.01
CA PHE A 43 -5.60 3.98 21.71
C PHE A 43 -4.11 3.57 21.70
N GLN A 44 -3.46 3.60 22.87
CA GLN A 44 -2.12 3.05 23.03
C GLN A 44 -2.11 1.52 22.93
N THR A 45 -3.12 0.88 23.56
CA THR A 45 -3.31 -0.58 23.43
C THR A 45 -3.71 -0.96 22.01
N LEU A 46 -4.58 -0.18 21.35
CA LEU A 46 -4.92 -0.36 19.95
C LEU A 46 -3.68 -0.26 19.05
N GLN A 47 -2.88 0.77 19.22
CA GLN A 47 -1.64 0.94 18.43
C GLN A 47 -0.72 -0.27 18.59
N THR A 48 -0.50 -0.74 19.81
CA THR A 48 0.32 -1.93 20.08
C THR A 48 -0.24 -3.18 19.42
N ALA A 49 -1.57 -3.38 19.51
CA ALA A 49 -2.26 -4.51 18.89
C ALA A 49 -2.14 -4.48 17.35
N LEU A 50 -2.30 -3.30 16.74
CA LEU A 50 -2.15 -3.13 15.29
C LEU A 50 -0.70 -3.31 14.81
N VAL A 51 0.29 -2.80 15.55
CA VAL A 51 1.72 -3.03 15.25
C VAL A 51 2.02 -4.53 15.25
N ASN A 52 1.55 -5.24 16.28
CA ASN A 52 1.72 -6.69 16.39
C ASN A 52 0.99 -7.44 15.26
N PHE A 53 -0.22 -7.01 14.93
CA PHE A 53 -1.02 -7.59 13.83
C PHE A 53 -0.30 -7.50 12.49
N VAL A 54 0.28 -6.34 12.17
CA VAL A 54 0.97 -6.13 10.89
C VAL A 54 2.32 -6.84 10.86
N ASN A 55 3.14 -6.64 11.90
CA ASN A 55 4.54 -7.09 11.88
C ASN A 55 4.74 -8.54 12.33
N ASN A 56 3.79 -9.15 13.08
CA ASN A 56 3.96 -10.51 13.60
C ASN A 56 3.18 -11.57 12.79
N ARG A 57 2.34 -11.14 11.86
CA ARG A 57 1.63 -12.04 10.94
C ARG A 57 2.49 -12.30 9.70
N LYS A 58 2.53 -13.54 9.23
CA LYS A 58 3.11 -13.91 7.95
C LYS A 58 2.09 -13.68 6.84
N TRP A 59 2.40 -12.78 5.91
CA TRP A 59 1.51 -12.38 4.82
C TRP A 59 1.80 -13.11 3.50
N THR A 60 3.06 -13.56 3.32
CA THR A 60 3.52 -14.30 2.15
C THR A 60 4.11 -15.66 2.54
N LYS A 61 4.48 -16.45 1.53
CA LYS A 61 5.22 -17.71 1.75
C LYS A 61 6.74 -17.49 1.65
N ASP A 62 7.16 -16.35 1.15
CA ASP A 62 8.55 -16.05 0.86
C ASP A 62 9.32 -15.64 2.14
N ALA A 63 10.63 -15.79 2.09
CA ALA A 63 11.52 -15.36 3.15
C ALA A 63 12.21 -14.07 2.70
N PHE A 64 11.94 -12.98 3.39
CA PHE A 64 12.57 -11.69 3.16
C PHE A 64 13.82 -11.51 4.01
N GLN A 65 14.89 -10.98 3.44
CA GLN A 65 16.02 -10.50 4.21
C GLN A 65 15.69 -9.16 4.86
N THR A 66 16.48 -8.74 5.84
CA THR A 66 16.19 -7.50 6.59
C THR A 66 16.18 -6.25 5.69
N ASN A 67 17.04 -6.23 4.68
CA ASN A 67 17.16 -5.15 3.68
C ASN A 67 16.13 -5.23 2.53
N GLU A 68 15.37 -6.33 2.45
CA GLU A 68 14.33 -6.53 1.44
C GLU A 68 12.94 -6.19 1.98
N LYS A 69 12.82 -5.91 3.28
CA LYS A 69 11.54 -5.59 3.92
C LYS A 69 10.93 -4.32 3.35
N ILE A 70 9.66 -4.40 3.04
CA ILE A 70 8.89 -3.26 2.54
C ILE A 70 8.66 -2.29 3.70
N GLN A 71 9.15 -1.06 3.55
CA GLN A 71 8.95 0.00 4.54
C GLN A 71 7.52 0.51 4.45
N CYS A 72 6.76 0.38 5.53
CA CYS A 72 5.37 0.82 5.60
C CYS A 72 5.16 1.81 6.75
N ASN A 73 4.30 2.80 6.52
CA ASN A 73 3.87 3.74 7.54
C ASN A 73 2.34 3.84 7.50
N PHE A 74 1.70 3.52 8.62
CA PHE A 74 0.26 3.63 8.81
C PHE A 74 -0.03 4.68 9.87
N LEU A 75 -0.85 5.67 9.53
CA LEU A 75 -1.30 6.70 10.45
C LEU A 75 -2.82 6.65 10.56
N LEU A 76 -3.32 6.08 11.66
CA LEU A 76 -4.74 6.07 11.99
C LEU A 76 -5.07 7.34 12.78
N ASN A 77 -5.78 8.26 12.14
CA ASN A 77 -6.27 9.47 12.79
C ASN A 77 -7.72 9.24 13.25
N VAL A 78 -7.92 9.08 14.55
CA VAL A 78 -9.25 8.91 15.14
C VAL A 78 -9.86 10.28 15.34
N GLU A 79 -10.97 10.55 14.65
CA GLU A 79 -11.55 11.90 14.55
C GLU A 79 -12.81 12.07 15.37
N GLN A 80 -13.59 11.00 15.55
CA GLN A 80 -14.89 11.06 16.22
C GLN A 80 -15.15 9.78 16.99
N GLU A 81 -15.73 9.92 18.18
CA GLU A 81 -16.40 8.85 18.92
C GLU A 81 -17.89 8.84 18.56
N LEU A 82 -18.41 7.66 18.19
CA LEU A 82 -19.81 7.46 17.80
C LEU A 82 -20.65 6.85 18.93
N GLY A 83 -20.07 6.67 20.13
CA GLY A 83 -20.65 5.96 21.25
C GLY A 83 -20.37 4.44 21.21
N ASN A 84 -20.58 3.76 22.34
CA ASN A 84 -20.38 2.32 22.49
C ASN A 84 -19.00 1.82 22.01
N ASN A 85 -17.94 2.58 22.28
CA ASN A 85 -16.57 2.30 21.83
C ASN A 85 -16.43 2.20 20.30
N MET A 86 -17.34 2.81 19.56
CA MET A 86 -17.24 2.99 18.11
C MET A 86 -16.53 4.30 17.79
N TYR A 87 -15.62 4.24 16.82
CA TYR A 87 -14.81 5.36 16.39
C TYR A 87 -14.84 5.50 14.88
N LYS A 88 -14.74 6.74 14.42
CA LYS A 88 -14.57 7.10 13.02
C LYS A 88 -13.28 7.89 12.85
N GLY A 89 -12.61 7.67 11.71
CA GLY A 89 -11.39 8.39 11.39
C GLY A 89 -10.93 8.14 9.96
N SER A 90 -9.67 8.47 9.72
CA SER A 90 -8.99 8.25 8.45
C SER A 90 -7.71 7.44 8.65
N LEU A 91 -7.30 6.67 7.64
CA LEU A 91 -6.07 5.91 7.61
C LEU A 91 -5.18 6.41 6.47
N THR A 92 -4.04 7.00 6.82
CA THR A 92 -2.98 7.26 5.84
C THR A 92 -2.13 6.01 5.71
N VAL A 93 -1.95 5.56 4.47
CA VAL A 93 -1.15 4.38 4.11
C VAL A 93 -0.02 4.82 3.22
N GLN A 94 1.20 4.58 3.66
CA GLN A 94 2.41 4.85 2.88
C GLN A 94 3.28 3.61 2.85
N ALA A 95 3.82 3.28 1.68
CA ALA A 95 4.86 2.28 1.53
C ALA A 95 5.82 2.70 0.43
N ALA A 96 7.08 2.31 0.58
CA ALA A 96 8.12 2.53 -0.39
C ALA A 96 8.98 1.28 -0.54
N ARG A 97 9.56 1.09 -1.72
CA ARG A 97 10.51 0.01 -1.98
C ARG A 97 11.89 0.57 -2.27
N PRO A 98 12.95 -0.13 -1.83
CA PRO A 98 14.31 0.23 -2.19
C PRO A 98 14.52 0.08 -3.71
N ILE A 99 15.27 1.01 -4.27
CA ILE A 99 15.68 0.96 -5.68
C ILE A 99 17.04 0.25 -5.78
N PHE A 100 17.17 -0.62 -6.77
CA PHE A 100 18.36 -1.44 -6.96
C PHE A 100 19.64 -0.59 -6.94
N ASN A 101 20.59 -1.03 -6.16
CA ASN A 101 21.92 -0.41 -5.98
C ASN A 101 21.91 1.09 -5.68
N SER A 102 20.92 1.54 -4.91
CA SER A 102 20.69 2.92 -4.52
C SER A 102 20.32 3.01 -3.03
N SER A 103 20.51 4.17 -2.42
CA SER A 103 19.96 4.50 -1.09
C SER A 103 18.58 5.15 -1.16
N TYR A 104 17.96 5.18 -2.33
CA TYR A 104 16.66 5.81 -2.54
C TYR A 104 15.53 4.80 -2.44
N ASP A 105 14.49 5.15 -1.67
CA ASP A 105 13.24 4.41 -1.58
C ASP A 105 12.16 5.11 -2.41
N SER A 106 11.66 4.43 -3.45
CA SER A 106 10.60 4.97 -4.31
C SER A 106 9.21 4.65 -3.77
N PRO A 107 8.28 5.63 -3.72
CA PRO A 107 6.94 5.42 -3.20
C PRO A 107 6.17 4.37 -3.99
N LEU A 108 5.66 3.33 -3.33
CA LEU A 108 4.68 2.38 -3.88
C LEU A 108 3.26 2.90 -3.73
N ILE A 109 2.93 3.45 -2.56
CA ILE A 109 1.63 3.97 -2.20
C ILE A 109 1.79 5.19 -1.28
N ASN A 110 0.95 6.19 -1.49
CA ASN A 110 0.72 7.30 -0.57
C ASN A 110 -0.76 7.69 -0.66
N PHE A 111 -1.59 7.09 0.18
CA PHE A 111 -3.04 7.18 0.08
C PHE A 111 -3.70 7.47 1.42
N ILE A 112 -4.81 8.21 1.40
CA ILE A 112 -5.64 8.48 2.56
C ILE A 112 -7.01 7.85 2.33
N ASP A 113 -7.43 7.00 3.26
CA ASP A 113 -8.76 6.40 3.32
C ASP A 113 -9.57 7.07 4.43
N ASP A 114 -10.57 7.83 4.04
CA ASP A 114 -11.44 8.55 4.98
C ASP A 114 -12.64 7.71 5.47
N ASN A 115 -12.73 6.45 5.04
CA ASN A 115 -13.85 5.55 5.35
C ASN A 115 -13.49 4.52 6.42
N VAL A 116 -12.93 4.97 7.54
CA VAL A 116 -12.51 4.08 8.63
C VAL A 116 -13.47 4.23 9.82
N VAL A 117 -14.31 3.22 10.00
CA VAL A 117 -15.19 3.08 11.17
C VAL A 117 -14.90 1.75 11.85
N PHE A 118 -14.75 1.76 13.16
CA PHE A 118 -14.43 0.54 13.91
C PHE A 118 -14.89 0.63 15.35
N ARG A 119 -15.10 -0.54 15.96
CA ARG A 119 -15.27 -0.69 17.41
C ARG A 119 -14.00 -1.27 18.01
N TYR A 120 -13.56 -0.72 19.12
CA TYR A 120 -12.43 -1.24 19.87
C TYR A 120 -12.61 -1.03 21.37
N GLN A 121 -12.32 -2.06 22.14
CA GLN A 121 -12.25 -2.01 23.59
C GLN A 121 -10.80 -2.26 24.03
N GLU A 122 -10.43 -1.70 25.18
CA GLU A 122 -9.10 -1.88 25.73
C GLU A 122 -8.72 -3.37 25.85
N PHE A 123 -7.54 -3.73 25.41
CA PHE A 123 -7.02 -5.11 25.34
C PHE A 123 -7.77 -6.07 24.41
N GLN A 124 -8.69 -5.60 23.61
CA GLN A 124 -9.35 -6.44 22.61
C GLN A 124 -8.32 -6.90 21.56
N PRO A 125 -8.23 -8.22 21.25
CA PRO A 125 -7.32 -8.70 20.22
C PRO A 125 -7.75 -8.19 18.84
N VAL A 126 -6.74 -7.83 18.02
CA VAL A 126 -6.94 -7.50 16.60
C VAL A 126 -6.70 -8.76 15.79
N GLU A 127 -7.76 -9.36 15.27
CA GLU A 127 -7.73 -10.61 14.54
C GLU A 127 -8.34 -10.47 13.15
N PHE A 128 -7.78 -11.18 12.20
CA PHE A 128 -8.28 -11.24 10.82
C PHE A 128 -8.22 -12.68 10.29
N ASN A 129 -9.34 -13.13 9.72
CA ASN A 129 -9.45 -14.43 9.09
C ASN A 129 -9.88 -14.26 7.63
N GLU A 130 -9.04 -14.70 6.69
CA GLU A 130 -9.29 -14.58 5.23
C GLU A 130 -10.57 -15.32 4.79
N ASN A 131 -10.96 -16.39 5.51
CA ASN A 131 -12.17 -17.16 5.23
C ASN A 131 -13.42 -16.61 5.93
N ARG A 132 -13.26 -15.67 6.86
CA ARG A 132 -14.34 -15.06 7.63
C ARG A 132 -14.08 -13.59 7.89
N VAL A 133 -14.01 -12.82 6.82
CA VAL A 133 -13.65 -11.38 6.85
C VAL A 133 -14.61 -10.57 7.74
N GLN A 134 -15.89 -10.88 7.73
CA GLN A 134 -16.92 -10.16 8.54
C GLN A 134 -16.80 -10.39 10.05
N GLY A 135 -16.07 -11.42 10.48
CA GLY A 135 -15.97 -11.75 11.90
C GLY A 135 -17.30 -12.13 12.55
N ASN A 136 -17.39 -11.98 13.87
CA ASN A 136 -18.63 -12.13 14.63
C ASN A 136 -19.36 -10.79 14.82
N ASP A 137 -18.61 -9.71 14.95
CA ASP A 137 -19.10 -8.32 15.02
C ASP A 137 -18.45 -7.56 13.86
N PRO A 138 -19.24 -7.11 12.86
CA PRO A 138 -18.71 -6.39 11.70
C PRO A 138 -17.93 -5.13 12.07
N THR A 139 -18.35 -4.40 13.11
CA THR A 139 -17.67 -3.16 13.52
C THR A 139 -16.30 -3.41 14.16
N VAL A 140 -16.14 -4.55 14.83
CA VAL A 140 -14.85 -5.03 15.37
C VAL A 140 -13.94 -5.55 14.25
N ALA A 141 -14.52 -6.28 13.30
CA ALA A 141 -13.78 -6.90 12.19
C ALA A 141 -13.32 -5.88 11.13
N ASN A 142 -13.94 -4.69 11.06
CA ASN A 142 -13.70 -3.75 9.97
C ASN A 142 -12.26 -3.21 9.95
N LEU A 143 -11.71 -2.77 11.08
CA LEU A 143 -10.34 -2.24 11.11
C LEU A 143 -9.28 -3.29 10.73
N PRO A 144 -9.29 -4.52 11.27
CA PRO A 144 -8.42 -5.58 10.80
C PRO A 144 -8.57 -5.90 9.30
N ALA A 145 -9.81 -5.85 8.77
CA ALA A 145 -10.07 -6.06 7.35
C ALA A 145 -9.47 -4.93 6.49
N ILE A 146 -9.60 -3.67 6.91
CA ILE A 146 -8.97 -2.51 6.24
C ILE A 146 -7.45 -2.66 6.23
N MET A 147 -6.85 -3.01 7.37
CA MET A 147 -5.40 -3.22 7.45
C MET A 147 -4.95 -4.36 6.53
N ALA A 148 -5.60 -5.51 6.58
CA ALA A 148 -5.29 -6.66 5.72
C ALA A 148 -5.47 -6.33 4.22
N TYR A 149 -6.48 -5.54 3.88
CA TYR A 149 -6.71 -5.04 2.53
C TYR A 149 -5.51 -4.23 2.02
N TYR A 150 -5.09 -3.19 2.76
CA TYR A 150 -3.95 -2.36 2.32
C TYR A 150 -2.63 -3.10 2.33
N ILE A 151 -2.41 -4.04 3.23
CA ILE A 151 -1.23 -4.90 3.21
C ILE A 151 -1.20 -5.72 1.91
N ASN A 152 -2.33 -6.30 1.47
CA ASN A 152 -2.38 -7.01 0.21
C ASN A 152 -2.19 -6.08 -1.00
N ILE A 153 -2.70 -4.85 -0.97
CA ILE A 153 -2.40 -3.84 -2.00
C ILE A 153 -0.90 -3.55 -2.05
N ILE A 154 -0.25 -3.31 -0.92
CA ILE A 154 1.20 -3.03 -0.84
C ILE A 154 2.00 -4.21 -1.41
N LEU A 155 1.70 -5.43 -0.97
CA LEU A 155 2.36 -6.64 -1.48
C LEU A 155 2.14 -6.81 -2.98
N GLY A 156 0.92 -6.58 -3.45
CA GLY A 156 0.61 -6.63 -4.89
C GLY A 156 1.42 -5.63 -5.71
N LEU A 157 1.57 -4.41 -5.22
CA LEU A 157 2.38 -3.38 -5.86
C LEU A 157 3.88 -3.73 -5.83
N ASP A 158 4.37 -4.23 -4.71
CA ASP A 158 5.77 -4.61 -4.56
C ASP A 158 6.13 -5.76 -5.53
N TYR A 159 5.42 -6.88 -5.47
CA TYR A 159 5.65 -8.02 -6.37
C TYR A 159 5.45 -7.66 -7.85
N GLY A 160 4.43 -6.85 -8.17
CA GLY A 160 4.17 -6.34 -9.52
C GLY A 160 5.26 -5.41 -10.04
N SER A 161 6.00 -4.76 -9.14
CA SER A 161 7.14 -3.90 -9.49
C SER A 161 8.39 -4.70 -9.91
N PHE A 162 8.51 -5.96 -9.47
CA PHE A 162 9.63 -6.86 -9.82
C PHE A 162 9.33 -7.79 -10.98
N ALA A 163 8.09 -8.27 -11.08
CA ALA A 163 7.68 -9.22 -12.11
C ALA A 163 6.33 -8.82 -12.69
N LEU A 164 6.22 -8.82 -14.01
CA LEU A 164 4.96 -8.53 -14.69
C LEU A 164 3.88 -9.49 -14.20
N ARG A 165 2.77 -8.92 -13.69
CA ARG A 165 1.66 -9.67 -13.06
C ARG A 165 2.04 -10.43 -11.78
N GLY A 166 3.24 -10.21 -11.22
CA GLY A 166 3.68 -10.86 -9.97
C GLY A 166 2.81 -10.54 -8.75
N GLY A 167 2.12 -9.41 -8.77
CA GLY A 167 1.23 -8.95 -7.70
C GLY A 167 -0.19 -9.52 -7.73
N ASP A 168 -0.60 -10.22 -8.80
CA ASP A 168 -2.00 -10.59 -9.04
C ASP A 168 -2.63 -11.39 -7.89
N ILE A 169 -1.89 -12.31 -7.29
CA ILE A 169 -2.39 -13.11 -6.16
C ILE A 169 -2.79 -12.24 -4.95
N TYR A 170 -2.05 -11.16 -4.71
CA TYR A 170 -2.33 -10.24 -3.60
C TYR A 170 -3.49 -9.30 -3.94
N PHE A 171 -3.58 -8.83 -5.18
CA PHE A 171 -4.73 -8.06 -5.65
C PHE A 171 -6.02 -8.88 -5.59
N GLN A 172 -5.97 -10.17 -5.91
CA GLN A 172 -7.10 -11.09 -5.74
C GLN A 172 -7.48 -11.27 -4.27
N LYS A 173 -6.50 -11.36 -3.36
CA LYS A 173 -6.78 -11.38 -1.91
C LYS A 173 -7.45 -10.08 -1.44
N ALA A 174 -6.98 -8.92 -1.90
CA ALA A 174 -7.61 -7.64 -1.61
C ALA A 174 -9.06 -7.59 -2.14
N TRP A 175 -9.30 -8.10 -3.35
CA TRP A 175 -10.63 -8.22 -3.93
C TRP A 175 -11.53 -9.18 -3.15
N ASN A 176 -10.99 -10.30 -2.67
CA ASN A 176 -11.73 -11.22 -1.80
C ASN A 176 -12.15 -10.55 -0.48
N ILE A 177 -11.29 -9.69 0.10
CA ILE A 177 -11.65 -8.91 1.28
C ILE A 177 -12.81 -7.96 0.96
N VAL A 178 -12.79 -7.27 -0.18
CA VAL A 178 -13.88 -6.37 -0.60
C VAL A 178 -15.21 -7.13 -0.75
N ASN A 179 -15.19 -8.29 -1.39
CA ASN A 179 -16.39 -9.09 -1.64
C ASN A 179 -17.01 -9.66 -0.35
N ASN A 180 -16.20 -9.88 0.68
CA ASN A 180 -16.61 -10.43 1.97
C ASN A 180 -16.47 -9.41 3.10
N ALA A 181 -16.42 -8.13 2.78
CA ALA A 181 -16.17 -7.06 3.75
C ALA A 181 -17.25 -7.00 4.84
N PRO A 182 -16.88 -6.55 6.05
CA PRO A 182 -17.84 -6.33 7.12
C PRO A 182 -18.94 -5.34 6.70
N GLU A 183 -20.17 -5.68 7.03
CA GLU A 183 -21.34 -4.87 6.69
C GLU A 183 -22.07 -4.41 7.95
N SER A 184 -22.24 -3.11 8.10
CA SER A 184 -23.16 -2.48 9.04
C SER A 184 -23.57 -1.11 8.51
N ARG A 185 -24.57 -0.49 9.15
CA ARG A 185 -25.07 0.84 8.75
C ARG A 185 -23.97 1.91 8.71
N ASP A 186 -22.99 1.81 9.60
CA ASP A 186 -21.98 2.85 9.78
C ASP A 186 -20.70 2.57 9.00
N ILE A 187 -20.54 1.34 8.46
CA ILE A 187 -19.36 0.94 7.69
C ILE A 187 -19.52 1.34 6.23
N THR A 188 -18.52 2.06 5.70
CA THR A 188 -18.46 2.51 4.30
C THR A 188 -17.09 2.24 3.67
N GLY A 189 -16.99 2.47 2.36
CA GLY A 189 -15.75 2.34 1.58
C GLY A 189 -15.56 0.98 0.91
N TRP A 190 -16.51 0.04 1.08
CA TRP A 190 -16.45 -1.29 0.51
C TRP A 190 -17.38 -1.54 -0.69
N ARG A 191 -18.29 -0.61 -0.99
CA ARG A 191 -19.31 -0.78 -2.02
C ARG A 191 -19.16 0.25 -3.14
N SER A 192 -19.44 -0.16 -4.38
CA SER A 192 -19.28 0.64 -5.58
C SER A 192 -20.15 1.92 -5.59
N TYR A 193 -21.32 1.86 -4.96
CA TYR A 193 -22.29 2.96 -4.94
C TYR A 193 -22.02 4.03 -3.88
N GLU A 194 -21.09 3.79 -2.94
CA GLU A 194 -20.80 4.72 -1.85
C GLU A 194 -19.92 5.90 -2.30
N SER A 195 -18.97 5.64 -3.19
CA SER A 195 -18.04 6.63 -3.73
C SER A 195 -17.35 6.07 -4.97
N GLN A 196 -16.88 6.95 -5.86
CA GLN A 196 -16.02 6.56 -6.98
C GLN A 196 -14.55 6.38 -6.57
N ARG A 197 -14.19 6.73 -5.32
CA ARG A 197 -12.82 6.69 -4.79
C ARG A 197 -12.82 6.00 -3.42
N ASN A 198 -12.87 4.68 -3.45
CA ASN A 198 -12.85 3.86 -2.25
C ASN A 198 -12.12 2.53 -2.48
N ARG A 199 -12.07 1.69 -1.45
CA ARG A 199 -11.43 0.37 -1.50
C ARG A 199 -12.01 -0.55 -2.58
N TYR A 200 -13.33 -0.45 -2.85
CA TYR A 200 -13.96 -1.23 -3.92
C TYR A 200 -13.32 -0.93 -5.28
N TRP A 201 -13.30 0.34 -5.67
CA TRP A 201 -12.82 0.71 -7.01
C TRP A 201 -11.32 0.50 -7.17
N LEU A 202 -10.53 0.68 -6.12
CA LEU A 202 -9.10 0.38 -6.18
C LEU A 202 -8.85 -1.11 -6.43
N ALA A 203 -9.51 -2.00 -5.68
CA ALA A 203 -9.36 -3.44 -5.85
C ALA A 203 -9.96 -3.92 -7.18
N GLU A 204 -11.10 -3.38 -7.60
CA GLU A 204 -11.73 -3.69 -8.88
C GLU A 204 -10.80 -3.31 -10.04
N ASN A 205 -10.25 -2.10 -10.06
CA ASN A 205 -9.36 -1.65 -11.12
C ASN A 205 -8.07 -2.48 -11.20
N LEU A 206 -7.53 -2.97 -10.07
CA LEU A 206 -6.34 -3.82 -10.03
C LEU A 206 -6.60 -5.26 -10.51
N ASN A 207 -7.86 -5.72 -10.52
CA ASN A 207 -8.23 -7.09 -10.91
C ASN A 207 -8.95 -7.18 -12.27
N ASN A 208 -9.49 -6.07 -12.77
CA ASN A 208 -10.26 -6.05 -14.01
C ASN A 208 -9.35 -5.85 -15.23
N ASN A 209 -9.45 -6.75 -16.21
CA ASN A 209 -8.67 -6.70 -17.44
C ASN A 209 -8.80 -5.38 -18.22
N ARG A 210 -9.89 -4.63 -18.00
CA ARG A 210 -10.08 -3.29 -18.57
C ARG A 210 -8.97 -2.31 -18.19
N TYR A 211 -8.34 -2.53 -17.03
CA TYR A 211 -7.25 -1.72 -16.51
C TYR A 211 -5.89 -2.44 -16.57
N ALA A 212 -5.75 -3.47 -17.39
CA ALA A 212 -4.55 -4.33 -17.43
C ALA A 212 -3.24 -3.54 -17.64
N LEU A 213 -3.29 -2.44 -18.40
CA LEU A 213 -2.12 -1.57 -18.64
C LEU A 213 -1.51 -0.97 -17.36
N ILE A 214 -2.21 -0.99 -16.21
CA ILE A 214 -1.62 -0.55 -14.95
C ILE A 214 -0.47 -1.45 -14.49
N HIS A 215 -0.55 -2.76 -14.79
CA HIS A 215 0.49 -3.71 -14.43
C HIS A 215 1.73 -3.52 -15.31
N ASP A 216 1.53 -3.24 -16.60
CA ASP A 216 2.62 -2.90 -17.52
C ASP A 216 3.29 -1.58 -17.11
N ALA A 217 2.48 -0.58 -16.72
CA ALA A 217 2.97 0.69 -16.22
C ALA A 217 3.79 0.53 -14.93
N LEU A 218 3.31 -0.26 -13.98
CA LEU A 218 3.98 -0.52 -12.71
C LEU A 218 5.34 -1.20 -12.94
N TYR A 219 5.36 -2.28 -13.73
CA TYR A 219 6.57 -3.00 -14.06
C TYR A 219 7.59 -2.13 -14.82
N SER A 220 7.12 -1.40 -15.85
CA SER A 220 7.96 -0.51 -16.65
C SER A 220 8.56 0.62 -15.80
N TYR A 221 7.75 1.19 -14.88
CA TYR A 221 8.19 2.25 -13.98
C TYR A 221 9.34 1.82 -13.09
N TYR A 222 9.19 0.67 -12.43
CA TYR A 222 10.18 0.21 -11.46
C TYR A 222 11.29 -0.61 -12.13
N ARG A 223 10.94 -1.73 -12.76
CA ARG A 223 11.95 -2.67 -13.24
C ARG A 223 12.71 -2.18 -14.45
N SER A 224 12.01 -1.60 -15.43
CA SER A 224 12.62 -1.04 -16.63
C SER A 224 13.02 0.44 -16.48
N GLY A 225 12.65 1.06 -15.38
CA GLY A 225 12.92 2.46 -15.09
C GLY A 225 13.79 2.63 -13.86
N MET A 226 13.19 2.76 -12.67
CA MET A 226 13.89 3.14 -11.44
C MET A 226 15.09 2.25 -11.11
N ASP A 227 14.99 0.93 -11.29
CA ASP A 227 16.08 -0.01 -11.01
C ASP A 227 17.27 0.09 -11.98
N LEU A 228 17.08 0.72 -13.15
CA LEU A 228 18.17 0.91 -14.13
C LEU A 228 18.97 2.22 -13.93
N PHE A 229 18.53 3.14 -13.07
CA PHE A 229 19.21 4.43 -12.91
C PHE A 229 20.68 4.32 -12.54
N TYR A 230 21.05 3.28 -11.79
CA TYR A 230 22.44 3.05 -11.43
C TYR A 230 23.32 2.68 -12.65
N GLU A 231 22.77 1.90 -13.59
CA GLU A 231 23.51 1.39 -14.75
C GLU A 231 23.44 2.33 -15.94
N ASN A 232 22.24 2.85 -16.25
CA ASN A 232 21.98 3.69 -17.42
C ASN A 232 20.80 4.62 -17.20
N GLU A 233 21.09 5.88 -16.84
CA GLU A 233 20.07 6.89 -16.58
C GLU A 233 19.16 7.17 -17.79
N ASP A 234 19.70 7.11 -19.01
CA ASP A 234 18.92 7.39 -20.22
C ASP A 234 17.92 6.29 -20.51
N GLU A 235 18.34 5.04 -20.42
CA GLU A 235 17.49 3.85 -20.52
C GLU A 235 16.42 3.85 -19.42
N ALA A 236 16.81 4.16 -18.18
CA ALA A 236 15.90 4.29 -17.05
C ALA A 236 14.77 5.31 -17.34
N ARG A 237 15.12 6.49 -17.86
CA ARG A 237 14.13 7.50 -18.26
C ARG A 237 13.23 7.03 -19.39
N ASN A 238 13.75 6.25 -20.35
CA ASN A 238 12.94 5.64 -21.40
C ASN A 238 11.92 4.64 -20.81
N GLY A 239 12.33 3.81 -19.85
CA GLY A 239 11.44 2.90 -19.13
C GLY A 239 10.32 3.63 -18.41
N ILE A 240 10.63 4.73 -17.69
CA ILE A 240 9.62 5.54 -17.00
C ILE A 240 8.71 6.26 -18.01
N LEU A 241 9.25 6.79 -19.12
CA LEU A 241 8.44 7.41 -20.17
C LEU A 241 7.49 6.39 -20.83
N ASN A 242 7.93 5.14 -21.00
CA ASN A 242 7.08 4.06 -21.46
C ASN A 242 5.94 3.76 -20.46
N SER A 243 6.23 3.74 -19.15
CA SER A 243 5.21 3.66 -18.12
C SER A 243 4.15 4.78 -18.25
N LEU A 244 4.60 6.02 -18.46
CA LEU A 244 3.69 7.15 -18.68
C LEU A 244 2.83 6.98 -19.94
N ASN A 245 3.36 6.37 -21.01
CA ASN A 245 2.59 6.05 -22.21
C ASN A 245 1.48 5.02 -21.91
N PHE A 246 1.75 3.97 -21.13
CA PHE A 246 0.72 3.03 -20.68
C PHE A 246 -0.38 3.72 -19.87
N LEU A 247 0.01 4.59 -18.92
CA LEU A 247 -0.95 5.37 -18.13
C LEU A 247 -1.78 6.34 -18.99
N ASN A 248 -1.18 6.97 -20.00
CA ASN A 248 -1.90 7.85 -20.93
C ASN A 248 -2.91 7.07 -21.78
N THR A 249 -2.55 5.87 -22.24
CA THR A 249 -3.48 4.98 -22.95
C THR A 249 -4.62 4.55 -22.03
N LEU A 250 -4.30 4.12 -20.81
CA LEU A 250 -5.28 3.76 -19.79
C LEU A 250 -6.26 4.92 -19.52
N ASN A 251 -5.74 6.16 -19.40
CA ASN A 251 -6.59 7.35 -19.18
C ASN A 251 -7.51 7.66 -20.34
N LYS A 252 -7.08 7.41 -21.59
CA LYS A 252 -7.94 7.60 -22.76
C LYS A 252 -9.09 6.60 -22.81
N GLU A 253 -8.82 5.35 -22.44
CA GLU A 253 -9.80 4.27 -22.42
C GLU A 253 -10.72 4.33 -21.20
N ASN A 254 -10.18 4.76 -20.06
CA ASN A 254 -10.84 4.79 -18.76
C ASN A 254 -10.55 6.11 -18.01
N PRO A 255 -11.15 7.23 -18.45
CA PRO A 255 -10.88 8.55 -17.87
C PRO A 255 -11.20 8.60 -16.37
N ASN A 256 -10.36 9.29 -15.60
CA ASN A 256 -10.55 9.52 -14.17
C ASN A 256 -10.68 8.24 -13.31
N SER A 257 -10.12 7.11 -13.78
CA SER A 257 -10.14 5.87 -13.01
C SER A 257 -9.40 6.02 -11.66
N MET A 258 -9.90 5.32 -10.64
CA MET A 258 -9.31 5.34 -9.29
C MET A 258 -7.84 4.94 -9.32
N ILE A 259 -7.49 3.91 -10.09
CA ILE A 259 -6.13 3.36 -10.13
C ILE A 259 -5.13 4.35 -10.73
N LEU A 260 -5.51 5.13 -11.72
CA LEU A 260 -4.63 6.13 -12.32
C LEU A 260 -4.26 7.21 -11.30
N GLN A 261 -5.24 7.73 -10.60
CA GLN A 261 -5.04 8.75 -9.57
C GLN A 261 -4.23 8.19 -8.39
N PHE A 262 -4.54 6.96 -7.98
CA PHE A 262 -3.83 6.26 -6.92
C PHE A 262 -2.34 6.07 -7.27
N PHE A 263 -2.03 5.65 -8.51
CA PHE A 263 -0.65 5.46 -8.96
C PHE A 263 0.13 6.78 -8.97
N LEU A 264 -0.49 7.87 -9.44
CA LEU A 264 0.17 9.19 -9.54
C LEU A 264 0.29 9.91 -8.20
N GLN A 265 -0.58 9.58 -7.25
CA GLN A 265 -0.57 10.18 -5.92
C GLN A 265 0.75 9.85 -5.20
N GLY A 266 1.54 10.89 -4.89
CA GLY A 266 2.85 10.74 -4.26
C GLY A 266 4.02 10.54 -5.23
N LYS A 267 3.79 10.46 -6.57
CA LYS A 267 4.85 10.32 -7.57
C LYS A 267 5.20 11.60 -8.32
N SER A 268 4.38 12.64 -8.23
CA SER A 268 4.60 13.88 -9.01
C SER A 268 5.98 14.47 -8.78
N SER A 269 6.42 14.59 -7.52
CA SER A 269 7.75 15.12 -7.19
C SER A 269 8.90 14.21 -7.65
N GLU A 270 8.72 12.90 -7.61
CA GLU A 270 9.69 11.93 -8.13
C GLU A 270 9.82 12.07 -9.65
N LEU A 271 8.70 12.13 -10.36
CA LEU A 271 8.64 12.29 -11.82
C LEU A 271 9.30 13.60 -12.29
N ILE A 272 9.05 14.70 -11.60
CA ILE A 272 9.70 15.98 -11.88
C ILE A 272 11.23 15.84 -11.74
N LYS A 273 11.71 15.25 -10.65
CA LYS A 273 13.16 15.05 -10.43
C LYS A 273 13.78 14.13 -11.49
N VAL A 274 13.10 13.06 -11.87
CA VAL A 274 13.54 12.10 -12.90
C VAL A 274 13.76 12.81 -14.22
N PHE A 275 12.77 13.61 -14.66
CA PHE A 275 12.83 14.26 -15.98
C PHE A 275 13.54 15.62 -15.97
N SER A 276 13.75 16.27 -14.84
CA SER A 276 14.47 17.56 -14.77
C SER A 276 15.87 17.48 -15.36
N ARG A 277 16.50 16.31 -15.33
CA ARG A 277 17.84 16.05 -15.89
C ARG A 277 17.81 15.31 -17.25
N ALA A 278 16.64 15.12 -17.85
CA ALA A 278 16.49 14.50 -19.16
C ALA A 278 16.86 15.48 -20.29
N ASP A 279 17.05 14.97 -21.50
CA ASP A 279 17.08 15.81 -22.69
C ASP A 279 15.75 16.53 -22.93
N LYS A 280 15.77 17.54 -23.81
CA LYS A 280 14.59 18.39 -24.06
C LYS A 280 13.41 17.62 -24.60
N ASP A 281 13.62 16.63 -25.47
CA ASP A 281 12.54 15.83 -26.06
C ASP A 281 11.82 15.03 -24.97
N LYS A 282 12.57 14.30 -24.14
CA LYS A 282 11.98 13.50 -23.06
C LYS A 282 11.26 14.36 -22.02
N LYS A 283 11.83 15.53 -21.67
CA LYS A 283 11.15 16.50 -20.78
C LYS A 283 9.80 16.92 -21.33
N THR A 284 9.77 17.38 -22.56
CA THR A 284 8.53 17.86 -23.20
C THR A 284 7.48 16.75 -23.27
N ARG A 285 7.89 15.55 -23.71
CA ARG A 285 6.98 14.39 -23.79
C ARG A 285 6.42 13.99 -22.43
N ALA A 286 7.26 13.94 -21.38
CA ALA A 286 6.82 13.65 -20.03
C ALA A 286 5.84 14.71 -19.50
N ALA A 287 6.16 16.00 -19.66
CA ALA A 287 5.30 17.11 -19.27
C ALA A 287 3.95 17.07 -19.97
N ASP A 288 3.91 16.81 -21.29
CA ASP A 288 2.69 16.74 -22.07
C ASP A 288 1.78 15.58 -21.66
N ILE A 289 2.37 14.44 -21.31
CA ILE A 289 1.60 13.28 -20.82
C ILE A 289 1.08 13.58 -19.42
N LEU A 290 1.95 14.01 -18.50
CA LEU A 290 1.61 14.27 -17.09
C LEU A 290 0.55 15.33 -16.95
N ALA A 291 0.59 16.41 -17.76
CA ALA A 291 -0.46 17.44 -17.78
C ALA A 291 -1.85 16.89 -18.15
N LYS A 292 -1.91 15.77 -18.91
CA LYS A 292 -3.18 15.13 -19.32
C LYS A 292 -3.70 14.12 -18.28
N ILE A 293 -2.79 13.39 -17.62
CA ILE A 293 -3.17 12.27 -16.74
C ILE A 293 -3.23 12.66 -15.27
N ASP A 294 -2.57 13.75 -14.88
CA ASP A 294 -2.50 14.26 -13.50
C ASP A 294 -2.81 15.76 -13.46
N ILE A 295 -4.05 16.08 -13.76
CA ILE A 295 -4.54 17.46 -13.85
C ILE A 295 -4.31 18.23 -12.52
N THR A 296 -4.43 17.54 -11.40
CA THR A 296 -4.26 18.13 -10.06
C THR A 296 -2.87 18.74 -9.88
N ASN A 297 -1.84 18.09 -10.40
CA ASN A 297 -0.44 18.52 -10.32
C ASN A 297 0.05 19.20 -11.61
N GLY A 298 -0.84 19.50 -12.57
CA GLY A 298 -0.49 20.04 -13.88
C GLY A 298 0.40 21.29 -13.85
N ASN A 299 0.23 22.15 -12.84
CA ASN A 299 1.07 23.35 -12.68
C ASN A 299 2.52 23.01 -12.29
N ALA A 300 2.73 21.94 -11.50
CA ALA A 300 4.07 21.51 -11.10
C ALA A 300 4.86 20.96 -12.30
N TYR A 301 4.18 20.35 -13.27
CA TYR A 301 4.84 19.80 -14.47
C TYR A 301 5.30 20.86 -15.48
N LYS A 302 4.89 22.13 -15.32
CA LYS A 302 5.44 23.25 -16.11
C LYS A 302 6.94 23.48 -15.86
N GLU A 303 7.45 23.00 -14.73
CA GLU A 303 8.89 23.02 -14.44
C GLU A 303 9.71 22.16 -15.41
N LEU A 304 9.07 21.25 -16.13
CA LEU A 304 9.70 20.40 -17.13
C LEU A 304 9.69 21.01 -18.55
N GLN A 305 8.96 22.06 -18.77
CA GLN A 305 8.89 22.79 -20.05
C GLN A 305 9.97 23.87 -20.12
#